data_f0dae630aeaf4349888f839b949c4dde
#
_entry.id   f0dae630aeaf4349888f839b949c4dde
#
_cell.length_a   1.000
_cell.length_b   1.000
_cell.length_c   1.000
_cell.angle_alpha   90.00
_cell.angle_beta   90.00
_cell.angle_gamma   90.00
#
_symmetry.space_group_name_H-M   'P 1'
#
loop_
_entity.id
_entity.type
_entity.pdbx_description
1 polymer ?
#
loop_
_entity_poly.entity_id
_entity_poly.type
_entity_poly.pdbx_seq_one_letter_code
_entity_poly.pdbx_strand_id
1 'polypeptide(L)'
;RSSDGRGIWVGQKRFSGKLNLFVLDSEILVVNVLGIEKYLSSVVGSEMPTKWPIEALKAQAIASRTYALKQKGNNLFDIDSTQKNQVYNGLESRTYKTIRAVKSTRSLVLTYKNKLINALFHSSSGGMTENSQDVWKNKYPYLSSVKDFDKNNPKFRWQKKFSSNELTNLFPKIGGL
;
A
#
# COMPACT_ATOMS: atom_id res chain seq x y z
N ARG A 1 14.01 -8.97 19.24
CA ARG A 1 13.38 -10.15 18.59
C ARG A 1 12.43 -10.80 19.58
N SER A 2 11.31 -11.37 19.11
CA SER A 2 10.50 -12.26 19.93
C SER A 2 11.26 -13.54 20.17
N SER A 3 11.43 -13.96 21.43
CA SER A 3 12.13 -15.19 21.82
C SER A 3 11.33 -16.46 21.45
N ASP A 4 10.00 -16.34 21.42
CA ASP A 4 9.06 -17.44 21.15
C ASP A 4 8.55 -17.49 19.71
N GLY A 5 9.02 -16.60 18.84
CA GLY A 5 8.60 -16.52 17.44
C GLY A 5 7.18 -15.98 17.23
N ARG A 6 6.42 -15.66 18.28
CA ARG A 6 5.05 -15.18 18.20
C ARG A 6 4.93 -13.73 17.74
N GLY A 7 6.05 -12.99 17.70
CA GLY A 7 6.11 -11.59 17.35
C GLY A 7 6.19 -10.65 18.55
N ILE A 8 6.36 -9.38 18.26
CA ILE A 8 6.51 -8.31 19.25
C ILE A 8 5.31 -7.39 19.16
N TRP A 9 4.66 -7.11 20.27
CA TRP A 9 3.54 -6.18 20.36
C TRP A 9 4.02 -4.73 20.40
N VAL A 10 3.41 -3.88 19.57
CA VAL A 10 3.53 -2.42 19.61
C VAL A 10 2.11 -1.86 19.54
N GLY A 11 1.64 -1.33 20.64
CA GLY A 11 0.22 -1.00 20.80
C GLY A 11 -0.66 -2.23 20.59
N GLN A 12 -1.61 -2.14 19.67
CA GLN A 12 -2.56 -3.22 19.37
C GLN A 12 -2.12 -4.10 18.18
N LYS A 13 -0.92 -3.89 17.63
CA LYS A 13 -0.42 -4.63 16.48
C LYS A 13 0.79 -5.46 16.86
N ARG A 14 0.95 -6.61 16.21
CA ARG A 14 2.03 -7.55 16.45
C ARG A 14 2.92 -7.66 15.23
N PHE A 15 4.23 -7.61 15.43
CA PHE A 15 5.24 -7.55 14.38
C PHE A 15 6.22 -8.70 14.45
N SER A 16 6.58 -9.27 13.31
CA SER A 16 7.68 -10.25 13.21
C SER A 16 8.98 -9.56 12.79
N GLY A 17 10.11 -10.23 12.98
CA GLY A 17 11.42 -9.71 12.61
C GLY A 17 12.08 -8.93 13.75
N LYS A 18 12.76 -7.84 13.42
CA LYS A 18 13.46 -6.97 14.37
C LYS A 18 12.75 -5.61 14.42
N LEU A 19 12.62 -5.03 15.60
CA LEU A 19 12.22 -3.65 15.79
C LEU A 19 13.43 -2.82 16.17
N ASN A 20 13.66 -1.73 15.45
CA ASN A 20 14.57 -0.65 15.82
C ASN A 20 13.76 0.51 16.38
N LEU A 21 14.22 1.10 17.47
CA LEU A 21 13.61 2.26 18.11
C LEU A 21 14.57 3.43 17.97
N PHE A 22 14.05 4.54 17.48
CA PHE A 22 14.76 5.80 17.36
C PHE A 22 14.02 6.87 18.15
N VAL A 23 14.74 7.66 18.94
CA VAL A 23 14.18 8.84 19.61
C VAL A 23 14.43 10.04 18.71
N LEU A 24 13.36 10.71 18.28
CA LEU A 24 13.38 11.88 17.41
C LEU A 24 12.50 12.96 18.06
N ASP A 25 13.07 14.09 18.43
CA ASP A 25 12.34 15.26 18.93
C ASP A 25 11.24 14.94 19.95
N SER A 26 11.55 14.13 20.96
CA SER A 26 10.63 13.67 22.01
C SER A 26 9.59 12.61 21.58
N GLU A 27 9.66 12.11 20.35
CA GLU A 27 8.83 11.01 19.86
C GLU A 27 9.66 9.75 19.65
N ILE A 28 9.00 8.59 19.66
CA ILE A 28 9.64 7.30 19.36
C ILE A 28 9.22 6.82 17.99
N LEU A 29 10.16 6.79 17.06
CA LEU A 29 9.99 6.13 15.77
C LEU A 29 10.29 4.63 15.92
N VAL A 30 9.31 3.79 15.57
CA VAL A 30 9.45 2.33 15.57
C VAL A 30 9.61 1.84 14.14
N VAL A 31 10.76 1.26 13.82
CA VAL A 31 11.05 0.70 12.49
C VAL A 31 11.10 -0.82 12.55
N ASN A 32 10.22 -1.47 11.78
CA ASN A 32 10.20 -2.93 11.69
C ASN A 32 11.11 -3.42 10.54
N VAL A 33 12.14 -4.17 10.87
CA VAL A 33 13.09 -4.75 9.92
C VAL A 33 12.79 -6.22 9.71
N LEU A 34 12.46 -6.59 8.47
CA LEU A 34 12.13 -7.96 8.10
C LEU A 34 12.37 -8.22 6.62
N GLY A 35 12.47 -9.50 6.23
CA GLY A 35 12.59 -9.86 4.81
C GLY A 35 11.32 -9.55 4.02
N ILE A 36 11.49 -9.16 2.75
CA ILE A 36 10.41 -8.67 1.89
C ILE A 36 9.23 -9.64 1.77
N GLU A 37 9.46 -10.94 1.66
CA GLU A 37 8.37 -11.93 1.53
C GLU A 37 7.51 -12.01 2.82
N LYS A 38 8.11 -11.81 3.99
CA LYS A 38 7.37 -11.70 5.26
C LYS A 38 6.57 -10.40 5.33
N TYR A 39 7.15 -9.29 4.89
CA TYR A 39 6.50 -7.99 4.76
C TYR A 39 5.27 -8.09 3.85
N LEU A 40 5.46 -8.59 2.64
CA LEU A 40 4.39 -8.70 1.64
C LEU A 40 3.21 -9.55 2.07
N SER A 41 3.44 -10.62 2.86
CA SER A 41 2.33 -11.45 3.35
C SER A 41 1.35 -10.66 4.26
N SER A 42 1.83 -9.61 4.93
CA SER A 42 1.01 -8.68 5.72
C SER A 42 0.43 -7.57 4.85
N VAL A 43 1.22 -6.99 3.95
CA VAL A 43 0.77 -5.94 3.03
C VAL A 43 -0.41 -6.40 2.18
N VAL A 44 -0.31 -7.57 1.54
CA VAL A 44 -1.40 -8.11 0.71
C VAL A 44 -2.70 -8.24 1.51
N GLY A 45 -2.62 -8.65 2.78
CA GLY A 45 -3.81 -8.74 3.64
C GLY A 45 -4.30 -7.42 4.22
N SER A 46 -3.45 -6.37 4.18
CA SER A 46 -3.83 -5.01 4.59
C SER A 46 -4.45 -4.22 3.44
N GLU A 47 -4.00 -4.46 2.21
CA GLU A 47 -4.41 -3.73 1.01
C GLU A 47 -5.64 -4.34 0.32
N MET A 48 -5.88 -5.65 0.49
CA MET A 48 -6.89 -6.38 -0.26
C MET A 48 -7.69 -7.33 0.64
N PRO A 49 -9.01 -7.47 0.43
CA PRO A 49 -9.81 -8.46 1.15
C PRO A 49 -9.29 -9.88 0.92
N THR A 50 -8.86 -10.55 1.98
CA THR A 50 -8.21 -11.88 1.91
C THR A 50 -9.12 -13.00 1.41
N LYS A 51 -10.45 -12.77 1.40
CA LYS A 51 -11.45 -13.69 0.80
C LYS A 51 -11.47 -13.67 -0.74
N TRP A 52 -10.90 -12.68 -1.38
CA TRP A 52 -10.85 -12.59 -2.85
C TRP A 52 -10.12 -13.77 -3.48
N PRO A 53 -10.30 -14.02 -4.82
CA PRO A 53 -9.61 -15.10 -5.52
C PRO A 53 -8.10 -15.07 -5.31
N ILE A 54 -7.49 -16.26 -5.25
CA ILE A 54 -6.04 -16.37 -5.01
C ILE A 54 -5.22 -15.66 -6.09
N GLU A 55 -5.70 -15.61 -7.33
CA GLU A 55 -5.01 -14.94 -8.43
C GLU A 55 -4.98 -13.42 -8.25
N ALA A 56 -6.03 -12.82 -7.69
CA ALA A 56 -6.03 -11.41 -7.32
C ALA A 56 -4.99 -11.10 -6.23
N LEU A 57 -4.90 -11.97 -5.21
CA LEU A 57 -3.87 -11.83 -4.16
C LEU A 57 -2.45 -12.02 -4.69
N LYS A 58 -2.26 -12.90 -5.69
CA LYS A 58 -0.98 -13.07 -6.38
C LYS A 58 -0.60 -11.82 -7.19
N ALA A 59 -1.54 -11.24 -7.94
CA ALA A 59 -1.33 -9.99 -8.66
C ALA A 59 -0.92 -8.85 -7.71
N GLN A 60 -1.64 -8.71 -6.60
CA GLN A 60 -1.29 -7.74 -5.55
C GLN A 60 0.11 -8.00 -4.97
N ALA A 61 0.47 -9.26 -4.73
CA ALA A 61 1.80 -9.61 -4.20
C ALA A 61 2.92 -9.19 -5.16
N ILE A 62 2.74 -9.38 -6.47
CA ILE A 62 3.71 -8.97 -7.50
C ILE A 62 3.79 -7.44 -7.58
N ALA A 63 2.65 -6.74 -7.61
CA ALA A 63 2.59 -5.28 -7.64
C ALA A 63 3.24 -4.68 -6.38
N SER A 64 2.87 -5.15 -5.20
CA SER A 64 3.41 -4.67 -3.92
C SER A 64 4.91 -4.94 -3.78
N ARG A 65 5.40 -6.09 -4.26
CA ARG A 65 6.83 -6.40 -4.28
C ARG A 65 7.60 -5.44 -5.17
N THR A 66 7.08 -5.19 -6.37
CA THR A 66 7.69 -4.27 -7.33
C THR A 66 7.73 -2.86 -6.77
N TYR A 67 6.62 -2.40 -6.19
CA TYR A 67 6.53 -1.09 -5.52
C TYR A 67 7.56 -0.98 -4.40
N ALA A 68 7.60 -1.94 -3.48
CA ALA A 68 8.51 -1.92 -2.33
C ALA A 68 9.98 -1.89 -2.74
N LEU A 69 10.37 -2.71 -3.71
CA LEU A 69 11.75 -2.75 -4.23
C LEU A 69 12.13 -1.50 -5.03
N LYS A 70 11.15 -0.74 -5.52
CA LYS A 70 11.38 0.51 -6.25
C LYS A 70 11.63 1.69 -5.32
N GLN A 71 11.14 1.64 -4.08
CA GLN A 71 11.31 2.73 -3.11
C GLN A 71 12.79 2.86 -2.72
N LYS A 72 13.22 4.10 -2.52
CA LYS A 72 14.60 4.39 -2.10
C LYS A 72 14.71 4.66 -0.60
N GLY A 73 13.57 4.80 0.07
CA GLY A 73 13.55 5.08 1.50
C GLY A 73 14.26 6.38 1.92
N ASN A 74 14.57 6.43 3.18
CA ASN A 74 15.43 7.45 3.80
C ASN A 74 16.48 6.76 4.68
N ASN A 75 17.27 7.54 5.44
CA ASN A 75 18.32 6.98 6.29
C ASN A 75 17.80 6.10 7.45
N LEU A 76 16.51 6.15 7.76
CA LEU A 76 15.89 5.44 8.90
C LEU A 76 15.05 4.26 8.46
N PHE A 77 14.27 4.39 7.37
CA PHE A 77 13.38 3.33 6.87
C PHE A 77 13.17 3.43 5.36
N ASP A 78 12.83 2.30 4.74
CA ASP A 78 12.61 2.20 3.30
C ASP A 78 11.19 2.64 2.89
N ILE A 79 10.18 2.31 3.69
CA ILE A 79 8.76 2.47 3.36
C ILE A 79 7.97 2.88 4.59
N ASP A 80 7.10 3.86 4.45
CA ASP A 80 6.07 4.22 5.43
C ASP A 80 4.96 3.16 5.47
N SER A 81 4.43 2.87 6.66
CA SER A 81 3.42 1.82 6.88
C SER A 81 1.98 2.28 6.67
N THR A 82 1.77 3.48 6.13
CA THR A 82 0.46 4.09 5.89
C THR A 82 0.07 4.06 4.42
N GLN A 83 -1.09 4.63 4.10
CA GLN A 83 -1.57 4.81 2.72
C GLN A 83 -0.67 5.70 1.84
N LYS A 84 0.30 6.41 2.42
CA LYS A 84 1.29 7.19 1.64
C LYS A 84 2.18 6.28 0.80
N ASN A 85 2.46 5.08 1.29
CA ASN A 85 3.19 4.05 0.54
C ASN A 85 2.36 2.77 0.46
N GLN A 86 2.45 1.88 1.46
CA GLN A 86 1.71 0.62 1.52
C GLN A 86 1.26 0.35 2.96
N VAL A 87 -0.03 0.08 3.14
CA VAL A 87 -0.56 -0.24 4.47
C VAL A 87 0.06 -1.53 4.99
N TYR A 88 0.69 -1.43 6.17
CA TYR A 88 1.31 -2.55 6.83
C TYR A 88 0.82 -2.66 8.28
N ASN A 89 -0.02 -3.65 8.55
CA ASN A 89 -0.68 -3.86 9.84
C ASN A 89 -0.04 -4.98 10.69
N GLY A 90 1.16 -5.43 10.34
CA GLY A 90 1.84 -6.49 11.08
C GLY A 90 1.24 -7.87 10.84
N LEU A 91 1.30 -8.74 11.85
CA LEU A 91 0.92 -10.14 11.72
C LEU A 91 -0.59 -10.37 11.61
N GLU A 92 -1.41 -9.46 12.11
CA GLU A 92 -2.87 -9.60 12.17
C GLU A 92 -3.53 -9.63 10.78
N SER A 93 -2.92 -8.99 9.79
CA SER A 93 -3.40 -9.01 8.39
C SER A 93 -2.97 -10.26 7.61
N ARG A 94 -2.06 -11.08 8.15
CA ARG A 94 -1.58 -12.30 7.48
C ARG A 94 -2.60 -13.43 7.60
N THR A 95 -2.86 -14.08 6.46
CA THR A 95 -3.65 -15.32 6.41
C THR A 95 -2.87 -16.40 5.68
N TYR A 96 -3.29 -17.64 5.81
CA TYR A 96 -2.74 -18.74 5.00
C TYR A 96 -2.78 -18.42 3.50
N LYS A 97 -3.87 -17.79 3.04
CA LYS A 97 -4.09 -17.44 1.64
C LYS A 97 -3.12 -16.34 1.16
N THR A 98 -2.86 -15.28 1.97
CA THR A 98 -1.88 -14.25 1.62
C THR A 98 -0.45 -14.79 1.61
N ILE A 99 -0.10 -15.63 2.58
CA ILE A 99 1.21 -16.31 2.62
C ILE A 99 1.41 -17.17 1.36
N ARG A 100 0.39 -17.95 0.97
CA ARG A 100 0.41 -18.79 -0.23
C ARG A 100 0.57 -17.95 -1.50
N ALA A 101 -0.19 -16.85 -1.64
CA ALA A 101 -0.10 -15.94 -2.78
C ALA A 101 1.32 -15.37 -2.94
N VAL A 102 1.90 -14.87 -1.85
CA VAL A 102 3.26 -14.31 -1.83
C VAL A 102 4.30 -15.39 -2.14
N LYS A 103 4.21 -16.57 -1.52
CA LYS A 103 5.13 -17.68 -1.73
C LYS A 103 5.11 -18.18 -3.19
N SER A 104 3.92 -18.29 -3.80
CA SER A 104 3.78 -18.77 -5.19
C SER A 104 4.21 -17.76 -6.25
N THR A 105 4.39 -16.51 -5.87
CA THR A 105 4.87 -15.43 -6.74
C THR A 105 6.25 -14.91 -6.33
N ARG A 106 6.98 -15.71 -5.54
CA ARG A 106 8.30 -15.30 -5.03
C ARG A 106 9.22 -14.87 -6.16
N SER A 107 9.94 -13.78 -5.93
CA SER A 107 10.90 -13.16 -6.89
C SER A 107 10.27 -12.59 -8.18
N LEU A 108 8.95 -12.71 -8.39
CA LEU A 108 8.30 -12.10 -9.54
C LEU A 108 8.11 -10.60 -9.30
N VAL A 109 8.52 -9.79 -10.28
CA VAL A 109 8.40 -8.33 -10.28
C VAL A 109 7.97 -7.84 -11.67
N LEU A 110 7.44 -6.64 -11.73
CA LEU A 110 7.06 -5.95 -12.98
C LEU A 110 8.20 -5.04 -13.43
N THR A 111 8.60 -5.19 -14.70
CA THR A 111 9.67 -4.38 -15.29
C THR A 111 9.24 -3.76 -16.61
N TYR A 112 9.85 -2.63 -16.95
CA TYR A 112 9.78 -2.00 -18.24
C TYR A 112 11.19 -1.62 -18.68
N LYS A 113 11.62 -2.07 -19.86
CA LYS A 113 13.01 -1.89 -20.36
C LYS A 113 14.04 -2.31 -19.29
N ASN A 114 13.87 -3.49 -18.70
CA ASN A 114 14.72 -4.10 -17.67
C ASN A 114 14.88 -3.27 -16.38
N LYS A 115 13.99 -2.32 -16.10
CA LYS A 115 13.96 -1.55 -14.86
C LYS A 115 12.64 -1.76 -14.15
N LEU A 116 12.66 -1.82 -12.81
CA LEU A 116 11.43 -1.89 -12.01
C LEU A 116 10.50 -0.71 -12.34
N ILE A 117 9.23 -1.01 -12.55
CA ILE A 117 8.20 0.03 -12.78
C ILE A 117 7.71 0.67 -11.47
N ASN A 118 7.04 1.80 -11.57
CA ASN A 118 6.19 2.32 -10.49
C ASN A 118 4.88 1.53 -10.51
N ALA A 119 4.83 0.44 -9.75
CA ALA A 119 3.66 -0.45 -9.69
C ALA A 119 2.61 0.12 -8.75
N LEU A 120 1.96 1.20 -9.17
CA LEU A 120 0.89 1.86 -8.43
C LEU A 120 -0.40 1.04 -8.53
N PHE A 121 -1.21 1.07 -7.48
CA PHE A 121 -2.50 0.38 -7.42
C PHE A 121 -3.50 1.20 -6.61
N HIS A 122 -4.78 0.97 -6.87
CA HIS A 122 -5.91 1.63 -6.20
C HIS A 122 -7.12 0.69 -6.15
N SER A 123 -8.15 1.05 -5.41
CA SER A 123 -9.31 0.17 -5.15
C SER A 123 -10.40 0.23 -6.23
N SER A 124 -10.53 1.33 -6.94
CA SER A 124 -11.56 1.53 -7.99
C SER A 124 -11.15 2.67 -8.88
N SER A 125 -11.32 2.51 -10.20
CA SER A 125 -11.00 3.53 -11.20
C SER A 125 -12.24 4.31 -11.68
N GLY A 126 -13.45 3.82 -11.38
CA GLY A 126 -14.68 4.37 -11.94
C GLY A 126 -14.94 3.95 -13.40
N GLY A 127 -14.35 2.84 -13.85
CA GLY A 127 -14.55 2.24 -15.17
C GLY A 127 -13.40 2.42 -16.15
N MET A 128 -12.46 3.33 -15.87
CA MET A 128 -11.26 3.56 -16.68
C MET A 128 -10.16 4.13 -15.81
N THR A 129 -8.94 3.60 -15.94
CA THR A 129 -7.78 4.18 -15.25
C THR A 129 -7.35 5.46 -15.94
N GLU A 130 -6.59 6.32 -15.24
CA GLU A 130 -6.10 7.57 -15.79
C GLU A 130 -4.67 7.42 -16.32
N ASN A 131 -4.26 8.27 -17.26
CA ASN A 131 -2.86 8.30 -17.68
C ASN A 131 -1.98 8.92 -16.60
N SER A 132 -0.75 8.46 -16.50
CA SER A 132 0.16 8.93 -15.46
C SER A 132 0.46 10.43 -15.51
N GLN A 133 0.53 11.04 -16.70
CA GLN A 133 0.78 12.48 -16.86
C GLN A 133 -0.40 13.36 -16.43
N ASP A 134 -1.61 12.82 -16.40
CA ASP A 134 -2.82 13.56 -16.01
C ASP A 134 -3.01 13.58 -14.48
N VAL A 135 -2.33 12.64 -13.77
CA VAL A 135 -2.33 12.55 -12.31
C VAL A 135 -1.00 13.05 -11.73
N TRP A 136 0.12 12.73 -12.37
CA TRP A 136 1.47 13.12 -11.96
C TRP A 136 2.17 13.85 -13.10
N LYS A 137 3.15 14.66 -12.79
CA LYS A 137 3.95 15.40 -13.81
C LYS A 137 4.68 14.51 -14.82
N ASN A 138 4.93 13.24 -14.48
CA ASN A 138 5.74 12.34 -15.28
C ASN A 138 4.87 11.42 -16.14
N LYS A 139 5.19 11.32 -17.44
CA LYS A 139 4.60 10.35 -18.35
C LYS A 139 5.35 9.02 -18.24
N TYR A 140 4.66 7.97 -17.78
CA TYR A 140 5.18 6.60 -17.77
C TYR A 140 4.47 5.80 -18.86
N PRO A 141 5.20 5.28 -19.89
CA PRO A 141 4.60 4.56 -21.02
C PRO A 141 3.79 3.32 -20.61
N TYR A 142 4.09 2.75 -19.45
CA TYR A 142 3.43 1.57 -18.89
C TYR A 142 2.26 1.91 -17.95
N LEU A 143 1.97 3.18 -17.69
CA LEU A 143 0.83 3.68 -16.91
C LEU A 143 -0.06 4.56 -17.81
N SER A 144 -0.60 3.95 -18.85
CA SER A 144 -1.60 4.55 -19.74
C SER A 144 -3.01 4.19 -19.28
N SER A 145 -3.97 5.02 -19.66
CA SER A 145 -5.39 4.76 -19.43
C SER A 145 -5.82 3.44 -20.05
N VAL A 146 -6.50 2.60 -19.28
CA VAL A 146 -7.11 1.33 -19.72
C VAL A 146 -8.50 1.18 -19.13
N LYS A 147 -9.37 0.48 -19.86
CA LYS A 147 -10.70 0.13 -19.37
C LYS A 147 -10.60 -0.79 -18.15
N ASP A 148 -11.40 -0.49 -17.14
CA ASP A 148 -11.52 -1.30 -15.93
C ASP A 148 -12.92 -1.94 -15.81
N PHE A 149 -13.02 -3.03 -15.07
CA PHE A 149 -14.26 -3.82 -14.91
C PHE A 149 -14.82 -3.69 -13.49
N ASP A 150 -14.63 -2.55 -12.85
CA ASP A 150 -14.99 -2.27 -11.47
C ASP A 150 -16.42 -1.75 -11.26
N LYS A 151 -17.31 -1.83 -12.26
CA LYS A 151 -18.71 -1.33 -12.23
C LYS A 151 -19.49 -1.80 -11.00
N ASN A 152 -19.20 -2.99 -10.49
CA ASN A 152 -19.85 -3.57 -9.31
C ASN A 152 -19.14 -3.22 -7.99
N ASN A 153 -18.08 -2.42 -8.03
CA ASN A 153 -17.38 -1.98 -6.83
C ASN A 153 -18.26 -0.97 -6.07
N PRO A 154 -18.42 -1.10 -4.75
CA PRO A 154 -19.18 -0.13 -3.95
C PRO A 154 -18.67 1.32 -4.06
N LYS A 155 -17.40 1.50 -4.45
CA LYS A 155 -16.76 2.81 -4.65
C LYS A 155 -16.85 3.32 -6.10
N PHE A 156 -17.47 2.57 -7.01
CA PHE A 156 -17.61 2.96 -8.41
C PHE A 156 -18.38 4.29 -8.58
N ARG A 157 -19.42 4.47 -7.77
CA ARG A 157 -20.16 5.74 -7.67
C ARG A 157 -20.21 6.16 -6.21
N TRP A 158 -19.88 7.40 -5.95
CA TRP A 158 -19.91 7.97 -4.62
C TRP A 158 -20.39 9.43 -4.67
N GLN A 159 -20.93 9.89 -3.55
CA GLN A 159 -21.33 11.26 -3.35
C GLN A 159 -20.89 11.70 -1.96
N LYS A 160 -20.33 12.88 -1.86
CA LYS A 160 -20.05 13.56 -0.59
C LYS A 160 -20.70 14.94 -0.61
N LYS A 161 -21.44 15.27 0.42
CA LYS A 161 -22.05 16.59 0.62
C LYS A 161 -21.22 17.33 1.67
N PHE A 162 -21.02 18.61 1.43
CA PHE A 162 -20.40 19.52 2.38
C PHE A 162 -21.39 20.63 2.71
N SER A 163 -21.48 21.02 3.97
CA SER A 163 -22.15 22.26 4.36
C SER A 163 -21.27 23.47 4.03
N SER A 164 -21.89 24.66 3.94
CA SER A 164 -21.14 25.91 3.70
C SER A 164 -20.07 26.13 4.77
N ASN A 165 -20.36 25.83 6.04
CA ASN A 165 -19.40 25.95 7.13
C ASN A 165 -18.19 25.00 6.95
N GLU A 166 -18.41 23.75 6.51
CA GLU A 166 -17.33 22.81 6.25
C GLU A 166 -16.45 23.29 5.09
N LEU A 167 -17.06 23.83 4.02
CA LEU A 167 -16.31 24.39 2.89
C LEU A 167 -15.47 25.61 3.30
N THR A 168 -16.06 26.54 4.06
CA THR A 168 -15.34 27.70 4.59
C THR A 168 -14.14 27.30 5.45
N ASN A 169 -14.29 26.28 6.29
CA ASN A 169 -13.19 25.76 7.11
C ASN A 169 -12.10 25.07 6.30
N LEU A 170 -12.48 24.33 5.25
CA LEU A 170 -11.53 23.65 4.36
C LEU A 170 -10.78 24.63 3.44
N PHE A 171 -11.46 25.72 3.04
CA PHE A 171 -10.95 26.70 2.09
C PHE A 171 -11.14 28.14 2.60
N PRO A 172 -10.47 28.53 3.68
CA PRO A 172 -10.71 29.83 4.33
C PRO A 172 -10.32 31.05 3.49
N LYS A 173 -9.63 30.86 2.36
CA LYS A 173 -9.23 31.92 1.42
C LYS A 173 -10.11 32.03 0.18
N ILE A 174 -11.08 31.13 -0.01
CA ILE A 174 -12.08 31.24 -1.08
C ILE A 174 -13.20 32.05 -0.47
N GLY A 175 -13.31 33.32 -0.85
CA GLY A 175 -14.33 34.26 -0.37
C GLY A 175 -15.71 33.64 -0.38
N GLY A 176 -16.50 33.98 0.65
CA GLY A 176 -17.73 33.29 1.03
C GLY A 176 -18.69 32.97 -0.12
N LEU A 177 -19.25 31.78 -0.01
CA LEU A 177 -20.43 31.34 -0.77
C LEU A 177 -21.70 31.97 -0.19
#